data_4dae71c39e10f5f48b89cb334b902f51
#
_entry.id   4dae71c39e10f5f48b89cb334b902f51
#
_cell.length_a   1.000
_cell.length_b   1.000
_cell.length_c   1.000
_cell.angle_alpha   90.00
_cell.angle_beta   90.00
_cell.angle_gamma   90.00
#
_symmetry.space_group_name_H-M   'P 1'
#
loop_
_entity.id
_entity.type
_entity.pdbx_description
1 polymer ?
#
loop_
_entity_poly.entity_id
_entity_poly.type
_entity_poly.pdbx_seq_one_letter_code
_entity_poly.pdbx_strand_id
1 'polypeptide(L)'
;MDAPIAKNLTSAVLAAVAALATASCSRNNIEAVNLANEGDQAKGSNIEEAISKYEQATKLDPDNARIWWKLALAYEKKEDFQKMSSACTKAEEAAEKADKKKTHAEYYFRQGYALEQLAEKGAGAWADAKTPFQTAIQLDANYGQAYGELGYVLIHVDDEAGAIQNWTKALEVKPDETQYYVSLADEYTRLMFFDQAEQVLREGLSFAKEDDKHLFNLHALLGSLYENKGDYQRAVTEYEAAKKACDSNKCNDHKEAYFNLGTTYSELNPPKKNEAIQQLQSFWKITCKGALAAKYADQCAQSQEIVRRMGGSLQ
;
A
#
# COMPACT_ATOMS: atom_id res chain seq x y z
N MET A 1 -32.49 47.04 54.81
CA MET A 1 -33.26 46.06 53.97
C MET A 1 -32.84 46.26 52.53
N ASP A 2 -31.74 45.72 52.12
CA ASP A 2 -31.34 45.78 50.71
C ASP A 2 -30.51 44.59 50.35
N ALA A 3 -30.93 43.89 49.33
CA ALA A 3 -30.28 42.92 48.49
C ALA A 3 -30.65 41.42 48.62
N PRO A 4 -31.67 40.98 47.91
CA PRO A 4 -31.60 39.70 47.21
C PRO A 4 -31.82 39.79 45.68
N ILE A 5 -32.12 40.96 45.11
CA ILE A 5 -32.53 41.05 43.69
C ILE A 5 -31.34 40.93 42.71
N ALA A 6 -30.16 41.44 43.08
CA ALA A 6 -28.99 41.42 42.18
C ALA A 6 -28.36 40.01 41.99
N LYS A 7 -28.43 39.14 42.99
CA LYS A 7 -27.90 37.76 42.87
C LYS A 7 -28.72 36.83 41.96
N ASN A 8 -30.07 37.10 41.88
CA ASN A 8 -30.95 36.27 41.07
C ASN A 8 -30.92 36.67 39.57
N LEU A 9 -30.62 37.94 39.25
CA LEU A 9 -30.49 38.37 37.84
C LEU A 9 -29.20 37.79 37.16
N THR A 10 -28.07 37.77 37.89
CA THR A 10 -26.81 37.20 37.37
C THR A 10 -26.92 35.71 37.16
N SER A 11 -27.58 34.98 38.04
CA SER A 11 -27.79 33.52 37.88
C SER A 11 -28.75 33.19 36.70
N ALA A 12 -29.81 33.97 36.51
CA ALA A 12 -30.76 33.81 35.42
C ALA A 12 -30.13 34.12 34.06
N VAL A 13 -29.30 35.17 33.97
CA VAL A 13 -28.57 35.51 32.70
C VAL A 13 -27.52 34.45 32.38
N LEU A 14 -26.77 33.97 33.36
CA LEU A 14 -25.81 32.88 33.20
C LEU A 14 -26.48 31.55 32.74
N ALA A 15 -27.64 31.23 33.31
CA ALA A 15 -28.41 30.04 32.91
C ALA A 15 -29.00 30.20 31.50
N ALA A 16 -29.47 31.38 31.12
CA ALA A 16 -29.97 31.64 29.78
C ALA A 16 -28.85 31.61 28.72
N VAL A 17 -27.67 32.15 29.02
CA VAL A 17 -26.50 32.07 28.12
C VAL A 17 -26.02 30.63 27.99
N ALA A 18 -25.99 29.84 29.08
CA ALA A 18 -25.65 28.41 29.00
C ALA A 18 -26.68 27.61 28.18
N ALA A 19 -27.97 27.87 28.36
CA ALA A 19 -29.02 27.20 27.57
C ALA A 19 -28.98 27.55 26.08
N LEU A 20 -28.66 28.81 25.74
CA LEU A 20 -28.50 29.26 24.32
C LEU A 20 -27.23 28.64 23.72
N ALA A 21 -26.13 28.50 24.48
CA ALA A 21 -24.90 27.85 24.02
C ALA A 21 -25.12 26.36 23.75
N THR A 22 -25.82 25.63 24.63
CA THR A 22 -26.12 24.20 24.43
C THR A 22 -27.08 23.98 23.27
N ALA A 23 -28.09 24.85 23.07
CA ALA A 23 -29.00 24.76 21.94
C ALA A 23 -28.29 25.05 20.60
N SER A 24 -27.34 25.99 20.58
CA SER A 24 -26.50 26.28 19.41
C SER A 24 -25.59 25.12 19.09
N CYS A 25 -24.90 24.51 20.08
CA CYS A 25 -24.07 23.33 19.87
C CYS A 25 -24.86 22.15 19.31
N SER A 26 -26.07 21.87 19.83
CA SER A 26 -26.89 20.75 19.32
C SER A 26 -27.37 20.98 17.88
N ARG A 27 -27.65 22.22 17.50
CA ARG A 27 -28.07 22.59 16.14
C ARG A 27 -26.88 22.43 15.16
N ASN A 28 -25.71 22.92 15.51
CA ASN A 28 -24.50 22.78 14.70
C ASN A 28 -24.16 21.30 14.46
N ASN A 29 -24.29 20.45 15.47
CA ASN A 29 -24.00 19.01 15.34
C ASN A 29 -25.00 18.33 14.37
N ILE A 30 -26.30 18.70 14.42
CA ILE A 30 -27.30 18.17 13.48
C ILE A 30 -26.97 18.62 12.04
N GLU A 31 -26.64 19.90 11.85
CA GLU A 31 -26.29 20.46 10.54
C GLU A 31 -25.00 19.82 10.01
N ALA A 32 -23.97 19.60 10.86
CA ALA A 32 -22.75 18.90 10.51
C ALA A 32 -23.02 17.47 9.99
N VAL A 33 -23.89 16.73 10.69
CA VAL A 33 -24.29 15.36 10.26
C VAL A 33 -25.04 15.41 8.92
N ASN A 34 -25.91 16.39 8.70
CA ASN A 34 -26.63 16.54 7.43
C ASN A 34 -25.66 16.82 6.28
N LEU A 35 -24.72 17.75 6.45
CA LEU A 35 -23.66 18.02 5.48
C LEU A 35 -22.79 16.79 5.21
N ALA A 36 -22.43 16.03 6.25
CA ALA A 36 -21.67 14.79 6.08
C ALA A 36 -22.46 13.73 5.28
N ASN A 37 -23.78 13.65 5.46
CA ASN A 37 -24.63 12.76 4.67
C ASN A 37 -24.77 13.22 3.21
N GLU A 38 -24.81 14.53 2.94
CA GLU A 38 -24.74 15.08 1.58
C GLU A 38 -23.40 14.73 0.92
N GLY A 39 -22.28 14.83 1.68
CA GLY A 39 -20.99 14.38 1.22
C GLY A 39 -20.96 12.89 0.87
N ASP A 40 -21.59 12.04 1.69
CA ASP A 40 -21.71 10.59 1.40
C ASP A 40 -22.47 10.31 0.09
N GLN A 41 -23.48 11.10 -0.23
CA GLN A 41 -24.22 10.97 -1.49
C GLN A 41 -23.36 11.43 -2.69
N ALA A 42 -22.57 12.48 -2.52
CA ALA A 42 -21.73 13.02 -3.59
C ALA A 42 -20.47 12.20 -3.87
N LYS A 43 -19.90 11.49 -2.87
CA LYS A 43 -18.56 10.83 -2.97
C LYS A 43 -18.40 9.84 -4.13
N GLY A 44 -19.50 9.30 -4.65
CA GLY A 44 -19.49 8.36 -5.77
C GLY A 44 -19.38 9.02 -7.13
N SER A 45 -19.96 10.21 -7.28
CA SER A 45 -20.08 10.94 -8.55
C SER A 45 -19.22 12.21 -8.62
N ASN A 46 -19.00 12.88 -7.48
CA ASN A 46 -18.27 14.13 -7.39
C ASN A 46 -17.48 14.21 -6.07
N ILE A 47 -16.23 13.81 -6.11
CA ILE A 47 -15.38 13.77 -4.91
C ILE A 47 -15.05 15.16 -4.37
N GLU A 48 -14.94 16.18 -5.22
CA GLU A 48 -14.70 17.56 -4.83
C GLU A 48 -15.87 18.13 -4.03
N GLU A 49 -17.09 17.85 -4.44
CA GLU A 49 -18.29 18.23 -3.71
C GLU A 49 -18.36 17.51 -2.35
N ALA A 50 -18.07 16.22 -2.32
CA ALA A 50 -18.01 15.44 -1.08
C ALA A 50 -17.01 16.05 -0.08
N ILE A 51 -15.80 16.37 -0.54
CA ILE A 51 -14.76 17.03 0.27
C ILE A 51 -15.28 18.36 0.80
N SER A 52 -15.87 19.21 -0.05
CA SER A 52 -16.41 20.50 0.37
C SER A 52 -17.48 20.36 1.44
N LYS A 53 -18.37 19.36 1.33
CA LYS A 53 -19.40 19.08 2.34
C LYS A 53 -18.80 18.60 3.65
N TYR A 54 -17.83 17.70 3.62
CA TYR A 54 -17.15 17.24 4.83
C TYR A 54 -16.33 18.35 5.50
N GLU A 55 -15.65 19.21 4.73
CA GLU A 55 -14.93 20.38 5.27
C GLU A 55 -15.87 21.36 5.97
N GLN A 56 -17.09 21.58 5.43
CA GLN A 56 -18.10 22.40 6.08
C GLN A 56 -18.60 21.73 7.38
N ALA A 57 -18.84 20.42 7.32
CA ALA A 57 -19.30 19.64 8.47
C ALA A 57 -18.27 19.66 9.62
N THR A 58 -16.96 19.51 9.32
CA THR A 58 -15.89 19.55 10.35
C THR A 58 -15.74 20.93 11.01
N LYS A 59 -16.09 22.02 10.31
CA LYS A 59 -16.13 23.37 10.89
C LYS A 59 -17.26 23.56 11.88
N LEU A 60 -18.42 22.90 11.65
CA LEU A 60 -19.58 22.98 12.52
C LEU A 60 -19.45 22.07 13.76
N ASP A 61 -18.85 20.90 13.58
CA ASP A 61 -18.65 19.91 14.63
C ASP A 61 -17.20 19.36 14.59
N PRO A 62 -16.22 20.14 15.08
CA PRO A 62 -14.81 19.76 15.03
C PRO A 62 -14.44 18.59 15.97
N ASP A 63 -15.31 18.26 16.93
CA ASP A 63 -15.12 17.16 17.88
C ASP A 63 -15.71 15.84 17.36
N ASN A 64 -16.18 15.79 16.13
CA ASN A 64 -16.77 14.61 15.50
C ASN A 64 -15.72 13.81 14.71
N ALA A 65 -15.07 12.87 15.37
CA ALA A 65 -14.06 12.00 14.76
C ALA A 65 -14.54 11.31 13.47
N ARG A 66 -15.82 10.90 13.42
CA ARG A 66 -16.39 10.22 12.25
C ARG A 66 -16.45 11.10 11.01
N ILE A 67 -16.69 12.41 11.18
CA ILE A 67 -16.74 13.36 10.04
C ILE A 67 -15.32 13.59 9.53
N TRP A 68 -14.34 13.78 10.41
CA TRP A 68 -12.93 13.87 10.04
C TRP A 68 -12.45 12.63 9.32
N TRP A 69 -12.86 11.45 9.79
CA TRP A 69 -12.57 10.18 9.14
C TRP A 69 -13.13 10.11 7.70
N LYS A 70 -14.38 10.52 7.49
CA LYS A 70 -14.96 10.59 6.13
C LYS A 70 -14.20 11.55 5.22
N LEU A 71 -13.74 12.67 5.78
CA LEU A 71 -12.91 13.64 5.05
C LEU A 71 -11.56 13.05 4.68
N ALA A 72 -10.91 12.32 5.60
CA ALA A 72 -9.65 11.63 5.33
C ALA A 72 -9.77 10.62 4.17
N LEU A 73 -10.81 9.79 4.18
CA LEU A 73 -11.09 8.83 3.09
C LEU A 73 -11.43 9.52 1.75
N ALA A 74 -12.01 10.72 1.79
CA ALA A 74 -12.26 11.49 0.58
C ALA A 74 -10.96 12.08 0.01
N TYR A 75 -10.05 12.53 0.86
CA TYR A 75 -8.71 12.97 0.44
C TYR A 75 -7.86 11.79 -0.07
N GLU A 76 -7.97 10.59 0.53
CA GLU A 76 -7.33 9.37 0.02
C GLU A 76 -7.76 9.11 -1.44
N LYS A 77 -9.07 9.13 -1.71
CA LYS A 77 -9.60 8.94 -3.07
C LYS A 77 -9.11 9.99 -4.07
N LYS A 78 -8.79 11.18 -3.59
CA LYS A 78 -8.23 12.29 -4.40
C LYS A 78 -6.70 12.24 -4.46
N GLU A 79 -6.05 11.34 -3.75
CA GLU A 79 -4.59 11.25 -3.58
C GLU A 79 -3.95 12.53 -2.98
N ASP A 80 -4.73 13.30 -2.20
CA ASP A 80 -4.23 14.44 -1.43
C ASP A 80 -3.75 13.95 -0.05
N PHE A 81 -2.61 13.26 -0.04
CA PHE A 81 -2.09 12.59 1.15
C PHE A 81 -1.69 13.55 2.27
N GLN A 82 -1.31 14.79 1.93
CA GLN A 82 -1.03 15.82 2.94
C GLN A 82 -2.29 16.17 3.75
N LYS A 83 -3.41 16.39 3.08
CA LYS A 83 -4.67 16.67 3.74
C LYS A 83 -5.28 15.43 4.39
N MET A 84 -5.07 14.25 3.80
CA MET A 84 -5.47 12.97 4.38
C MET A 84 -4.80 12.78 5.75
N SER A 85 -3.47 12.91 5.84
CA SER A 85 -2.74 12.79 7.10
C SER A 85 -3.26 13.78 8.16
N SER A 86 -3.45 15.05 7.78
CA SER A 86 -4.01 16.06 8.68
C SER A 86 -5.42 15.71 9.18
N ALA A 87 -6.28 15.20 8.30
CA ALA A 87 -7.64 14.81 8.66
C ALA A 87 -7.66 13.56 9.57
N CYS A 88 -6.75 12.59 9.37
CA CYS A 88 -6.56 11.47 10.27
C CYS A 88 -6.17 11.93 11.68
N THR A 89 -5.17 12.82 11.79
CA THR A 89 -4.77 13.40 13.08
C THR A 89 -5.96 14.08 13.80
N LYS A 90 -6.80 14.81 13.05
CA LYS A 90 -8.00 15.43 13.64
C LYS A 90 -9.05 14.40 14.06
N ALA A 91 -9.19 13.30 13.34
CA ALA A 91 -10.07 12.20 13.74
C ALA A 91 -9.58 11.53 15.04
N GLU A 92 -8.26 11.32 15.18
CA GLU A 92 -7.63 10.80 16.39
C GLU A 92 -7.86 11.72 17.60
N GLU A 93 -7.52 13.01 17.47
CA GLU A 93 -7.72 14.02 18.52
C GLU A 93 -9.18 14.09 18.99
N ALA A 94 -10.13 14.07 18.04
CA ALA A 94 -11.55 14.09 18.34
C ALA A 94 -12.04 12.79 19.02
N ALA A 95 -11.54 11.63 18.59
CA ALA A 95 -11.86 10.35 19.19
C ALA A 95 -11.33 10.23 20.63
N GLU A 96 -10.08 10.64 20.87
CA GLU A 96 -9.47 10.65 22.21
C GLU A 96 -10.21 11.59 23.18
N LYS A 97 -10.67 12.74 22.67
CA LYS A 97 -11.45 13.69 23.46
C LYS A 97 -12.80 13.14 23.87
N ALA A 98 -13.45 12.38 22.96
CA ALA A 98 -14.78 11.81 23.21
C ALA A 98 -14.73 10.61 24.17
N ASP A 99 -13.80 9.70 23.98
CA ASP A 99 -13.61 8.50 24.82
C ASP A 99 -12.23 7.89 24.53
N LYS A 100 -11.29 8.03 25.46
CA LYS A 100 -9.93 7.48 25.37
C LYS A 100 -9.85 5.97 25.06
N LYS A 101 -10.95 5.23 25.22
CA LYS A 101 -11.05 3.81 24.88
C LYS A 101 -11.48 3.54 23.45
N LYS A 102 -11.86 4.57 22.68
CA LYS A 102 -12.37 4.44 21.31
C LYS A 102 -11.40 4.94 20.24
N THR A 103 -10.11 5.02 20.54
CA THR A 103 -9.12 5.24 19.50
C THR A 103 -9.14 4.04 18.55
N HIS A 104 -9.35 4.32 17.28
CA HIS A 104 -9.43 3.28 16.26
C HIS A 104 -8.05 3.09 15.64
N ALA A 105 -7.51 1.87 15.69
CA ALA A 105 -6.25 1.50 15.03
C ALA A 105 -6.20 1.94 13.56
N GLU A 106 -7.36 1.94 12.89
CA GLU A 106 -7.49 2.32 11.49
C GLU A 106 -7.17 3.80 11.21
N TYR A 107 -7.41 4.72 12.15
CA TYR A 107 -7.05 6.13 11.97
C TYR A 107 -5.54 6.29 11.87
N TYR A 108 -4.81 5.67 12.79
CA TYR A 108 -3.35 5.66 12.79
C TYR A 108 -2.78 4.91 11.58
N PHE A 109 -3.38 3.78 11.21
CA PHE A 109 -2.96 3.08 9.99
C PHE A 109 -3.07 3.97 8.75
N ARG A 110 -4.20 4.65 8.57
CA ARG A 110 -4.40 5.56 7.43
C ARG A 110 -3.52 6.81 7.49
N GLN A 111 -3.20 7.30 8.68
CA GLN A 111 -2.21 8.36 8.84
C GLN A 111 -0.82 7.88 8.39
N GLY A 112 -0.41 6.69 8.83
CA GLY A 112 0.84 6.07 8.42
C GLY A 112 0.91 5.88 6.91
N TYR A 113 -0.14 5.35 6.30
CA TYR A 113 -0.25 5.20 4.85
C TYR A 113 -0.14 6.53 4.10
N ALA A 114 -0.80 7.58 4.58
CA ALA A 114 -0.68 8.90 3.95
C ALA A 114 0.76 9.44 4.00
N LEU A 115 1.46 9.26 5.12
CA LEU A 115 2.85 9.69 5.29
C LEU A 115 3.82 8.86 4.44
N GLU A 116 3.58 7.56 4.32
CA GLU A 116 4.30 6.66 3.43
C GLU A 116 4.16 7.10 1.97
N GLN A 117 2.94 7.36 1.50
CA GLN A 117 2.68 7.85 0.14
C GLN A 117 3.32 9.22 -0.14
N LEU A 118 3.42 10.09 0.87
CA LEU A 118 4.18 11.34 0.76
C LEU A 118 5.68 11.08 0.63
N ALA A 119 6.22 10.14 1.40
CA ALA A 119 7.62 9.75 1.32
C ALA A 119 7.97 9.14 -0.05
N GLU A 120 7.13 8.26 -0.60
CA GLU A 120 7.28 7.70 -1.97
C GLU A 120 7.32 8.79 -3.05
N LYS A 121 6.51 9.84 -2.89
CA LYS A 121 6.49 10.99 -3.80
C LYS A 121 7.63 12.00 -3.53
N GLY A 122 8.51 11.73 -2.57
CA GLY A 122 9.60 12.64 -2.17
C GLY A 122 9.12 13.89 -1.44
N ALA A 123 7.88 13.88 -0.92
CA ALA A 123 7.25 15.01 -0.22
C ALA A 123 7.20 14.84 1.30
N GLY A 124 7.84 13.81 1.85
CA GLY A 124 7.91 13.48 3.27
C GLY A 124 9.08 12.56 3.59
N ALA A 125 9.28 12.26 4.87
CA ALA A 125 10.29 11.32 5.33
C ALA A 125 9.65 9.96 5.66
N TRP A 126 10.28 8.86 5.26
CA TRP A 126 9.83 7.50 5.60
C TRP A 126 9.67 7.27 7.09
N ALA A 127 10.56 7.86 7.90
CA ALA A 127 10.51 7.77 9.35
C ALA A 127 9.22 8.32 9.98
N ASP A 128 8.53 9.26 9.30
CA ASP A 128 7.30 9.87 9.81
C ASP A 128 6.14 8.88 9.84
N ALA A 129 6.12 7.90 8.92
CA ALA A 129 5.09 6.87 8.85
C ALA A 129 5.24 5.78 9.93
N LYS A 130 6.43 5.63 10.52
CA LYS A 130 6.74 4.56 11.48
C LYS A 130 5.85 4.62 12.73
N THR A 131 5.77 5.77 13.38
CA THR A 131 5.02 5.94 14.64
C THR A 131 3.52 5.65 14.48
N PRO A 132 2.82 6.18 13.47
CA PRO A 132 1.42 5.85 13.25
C PRO A 132 1.17 4.34 13.07
N PHE A 133 1.96 3.64 12.26
CA PHE A 133 1.80 2.18 12.11
C PHE A 133 2.05 1.42 13.41
N GLN A 134 3.08 1.80 14.19
CA GLN A 134 3.34 1.22 15.50
C GLN A 134 2.18 1.44 16.47
N THR A 135 1.57 2.63 16.44
CA THR A 135 0.39 2.93 17.28
C THR A 135 -0.81 2.10 16.85
N ALA A 136 -1.05 1.94 15.55
CA ALA A 136 -2.10 1.07 15.05
C ALA A 136 -1.94 -0.38 15.55
N ILE A 137 -0.72 -0.91 15.53
CA ILE A 137 -0.37 -2.24 16.05
C ILE A 137 -0.58 -2.34 17.57
N GLN A 138 -0.22 -1.29 18.33
CA GLN A 138 -0.45 -1.25 19.78
C GLN A 138 -1.93 -1.27 20.15
N LEU A 139 -2.78 -0.66 19.33
CA LEU A 139 -4.22 -0.62 19.50
C LEU A 139 -4.90 -1.91 19.03
N ASP A 140 -4.39 -2.53 17.99
CA ASP A 140 -4.86 -3.80 17.47
C ASP A 140 -3.68 -4.68 17.04
N ALA A 141 -3.28 -5.60 17.91
CA ALA A 141 -2.19 -6.54 17.66
C ALA A 141 -2.48 -7.54 16.52
N ASN A 142 -3.71 -7.61 16.03
CA ASN A 142 -4.11 -8.42 14.89
C ASN A 142 -4.25 -7.63 13.59
N TYR A 143 -3.78 -6.39 13.56
CA TYR A 143 -3.82 -5.56 12.35
C TYR A 143 -2.69 -5.94 11.38
N GLY A 144 -2.83 -7.05 10.67
CA GLY A 144 -1.81 -7.59 9.76
C GLY A 144 -1.28 -6.59 8.74
N GLN A 145 -2.15 -5.74 8.17
CA GLN A 145 -1.73 -4.71 7.22
C GLN A 145 -0.79 -3.67 7.85
N ALA A 146 -1.02 -3.29 9.12
CA ALA A 146 -0.14 -2.33 9.79
C ALA A 146 1.28 -2.89 9.99
N TYR A 147 1.39 -4.18 10.27
CA TYR A 147 2.70 -4.85 10.29
C TYR A 147 3.34 -4.87 8.89
N GLY A 148 2.57 -5.16 7.86
CA GLY A 148 3.07 -5.22 6.48
C GLY A 148 3.64 -3.90 5.99
N GLU A 149 2.88 -2.81 6.14
CA GLU A 149 3.31 -1.48 5.75
C GLU A 149 4.45 -0.94 6.65
N LEU A 150 4.43 -1.27 7.95
CA LEU A 150 5.58 -0.96 8.81
C LEU A 150 6.85 -1.66 8.33
N GLY A 151 6.77 -2.92 7.89
CA GLY A 151 7.89 -3.64 7.28
C GLY A 151 8.44 -2.90 6.07
N TYR A 152 7.56 -2.41 5.19
CA TYR A 152 7.94 -1.64 4.01
C TYR A 152 8.63 -0.32 4.39
N VAL A 153 8.09 0.43 5.34
CA VAL A 153 8.73 1.66 5.86
C VAL A 153 10.11 1.37 6.45
N LEU A 154 10.27 0.27 7.18
CA LEU A 154 11.52 -0.09 7.85
C LEU A 154 12.66 -0.37 6.87
N ILE A 155 12.40 -0.97 5.71
CA ILE A 155 13.41 -1.11 4.64
C ILE A 155 13.92 0.26 4.18
N HIS A 156 13.04 1.25 4.04
CA HIS A 156 13.41 2.59 3.59
C HIS A 156 14.14 3.44 4.63
N VAL A 157 14.23 2.97 5.88
CA VAL A 157 15.02 3.57 6.95
C VAL A 157 16.16 2.66 7.41
N ASP A 158 16.59 1.72 6.57
CA ASP A 158 17.72 0.80 6.76
C ASP A 158 17.57 -0.13 8.00
N ASP A 159 16.33 -0.44 8.42
CA ASP A 159 16.03 -1.39 9.50
C ASP A 159 15.53 -2.72 8.93
N GLU A 160 16.42 -3.45 8.27
CA GLU A 160 16.14 -4.73 7.59
C GLU A 160 15.61 -5.80 8.56
N ALA A 161 16.21 -5.89 9.74
CA ALA A 161 15.80 -6.87 10.75
C ALA A 161 14.37 -6.58 11.26
N GLY A 162 14.06 -5.31 11.47
CA GLY A 162 12.72 -4.86 11.82
C GLY A 162 11.71 -5.15 10.71
N ALA A 163 12.08 -4.97 9.45
CA ALA A 163 11.23 -5.26 8.31
C ALA A 163 10.87 -6.75 8.23
N ILE A 164 11.86 -7.63 8.29
CA ILE A 164 11.67 -9.09 8.30
C ILE A 164 10.74 -9.51 9.45
N GLN A 165 10.96 -9.00 10.65
CA GLN A 165 10.13 -9.31 11.82
C GLN A 165 8.66 -8.88 11.60
N ASN A 166 8.45 -7.69 11.04
CA ASN A 166 7.11 -7.18 10.82
C ASN A 166 6.39 -7.90 9.69
N TRP A 167 7.02 -8.21 8.56
CA TRP A 167 6.41 -9.03 7.51
C TRP A 167 6.10 -10.44 7.98
N THR A 168 6.99 -11.07 8.76
CA THR A 168 6.71 -12.38 9.38
C THR A 168 5.45 -12.28 10.26
N LYS A 169 5.34 -11.21 11.06
CA LYS A 169 4.16 -11.01 11.91
C LYS A 169 2.89 -10.72 11.11
N ALA A 170 3.00 -9.98 10.02
CA ALA A 170 1.88 -9.75 9.09
C ALA A 170 1.33 -11.08 8.55
N LEU A 171 2.21 -11.99 8.14
CA LEU A 171 1.85 -13.32 7.62
C LEU A 171 1.30 -14.27 8.69
N GLU A 172 1.79 -14.19 9.94
CA GLU A 172 1.19 -14.94 11.07
C GLU A 172 -0.27 -14.53 11.32
N VAL A 173 -0.59 -13.24 11.14
CA VAL A 173 -1.93 -12.69 11.37
C VAL A 173 -2.82 -12.87 10.14
N LYS A 174 -2.28 -12.67 8.95
CA LYS A 174 -2.98 -12.72 7.66
C LYS A 174 -2.16 -13.49 6.62
N PRO A 175 -2.20 -14.82 6.63
CA PRO A 175 -1.41 -15.64 5.72
C PRO A 175 -1.87 -15.58 4.25
N ASP A 176 -3.05 -15.04 3.97
CA ASP A 176 -3.59 -14.87 2.61
C ASP A 176 -3.17 -13.55 1.93
N GLU A 177 -2.41 -12.70 2.59
CA GLU A 177 -1.86 -11.45 2.02
C GLU A 177 -0.53 -11.74 1.29
N THR A 178 -0.63 -12.24 0.09
CA THR A 178 0.50 -12.74 -0.73
C THR A 178 1.58 -11.71 -1.01
N GLN A 179 1.26 -10.43 -0.96
CA GLN A 179 2.21 -9.31 -1.08
C GLN A 179 3.37 -9.42 -0.08
N TYR A 180 3.10 -9.82 1.16
CA TYR A 180 4.15 -9.84 2.20
C TYR A 180 5.11 -11.03 2.05
N TYR A 181 4.67 -12.14 1.41
CA TYR A 181 5.58 -13.20 0.99
C TYR A 181 6.56 -12.72 -0.06
N VAL A 182 6.08 -11.92 -1.03
CA VAL A 182 6.94 -11.30 -2.05
C VAL A 182 7.99 -10.42 -1.40
N SER A 183 7.58 -9.49 -0.52
CA SER A 183 8.49 -8.56 0.15
C SER A 183 9.51 -9.27 1.03
N LEU A 184 9.07 -10.26 1.84
CA LEU A 184 9.94 -11.03 2.73
C LEU A 184 10.94 -11.89 1.95
N ALA A 185 10.50 -12.51 0.85
CA ALA A 185 11.37 -13.34 0.02
C ALA A 185 12.39 -12.52 -0.77
N ASP A 186 12.01 -11.34 -1.25
CA ASP A 186 12.93 -10.41 -1.91
C ASP A 186 14.03 -9.99 -0.96
N GLU A 187 13.68 -9.64 0.28
CA GLU A 187 14.66 -9.28 1.30
C GLU A 187 15.59 -10.45 1.68
N TYR A 188 15.06 -11.66 1.86
CA TYR A 188 15.91 -12.84 2.07
C TYR A 188 16.82 -13.12 0.88
N THR A 189 16.36 -12.89 -0.35
CA THR A 189 17.19 -13.05 -1.55
C THR A 189 18.31 -12.01 -1.59
N ARG A 190 18.03 -10.76 -1.25
CA ARG A 190 18.99 -9.67 -1.16
C ARG A 190 20.08 -9.95 -0.10
N LEU A 191 19.68 -10.56 1.01
CA LEU A 191 20.59 -11.00 2.08
C LEU A 191 21.27 -12.35 1.80
N MET A 192 21.03 -12.94 0.61
CA MET A 192 21.57 -14.24 0.20
C MET A 192 21.08 -15.44 1.05
N PHE A 193 19.96 -15.29 1.77
CA PHE A 193 19.30 -16.38 2.51
C PHE A 193 18.36 -17.17 1.59
N PHE A 194 18.93 -17.82 0.58
CA PHE A 194 18.20 -18.43 -0.52
C PHE A 194 17.24 -19.56 -0.11
N ASP A 195 17.56 -20.30 0.95
CA ASP A 195 16.68 -21.40 1.41
C ASP A 195 15.44 -20.84 2.13
N GLN A 196 15.61 -19.77 2.91
CA GLN A 196 14.50 -19.07 3.55
C GLN A 196 13.62 -18.39 2.49
N ALA A 197 14.20 -17.74 1.49
CA ALA A 197 13.48 -17.15 0.38
C ALA A 197 12.63 -18.21 -0.37
N GLU A 198 13.21 -19.38 -0.67
CA GLU A 198 12.49 -20.49 -1.31
C GLU A 198 11.30 -20.96 -0.47
N GLN A 199 11.50 -21.14 0.83
CA GLN A 199 10.45 -21.57 1.75
C GLN A 199 9.30 -20.56 1.77
N VAL A 200 9.61 -19.29 1.93
CA VAL A 200 8.61 -18.17 1.96
C VAL A 200 7.82 -18.10 0.65
N LEU A 201 8.50 -18.18 -0.50
CA LEU A 201 7.84 -18.15 -1.80
C LEU A 201 6.90 -19.34 -2.03
N ARG A 202 7.32 -20.56 -1.64
CA ARG A 202 6.47 -21.74 -1.73
C ARG A 202 5.26 -21.67 -0.82
N GLU A 203 5.44 -21.12 0.37
CA GLU A 203 4.32 -20.87 1.29
C GLU A 203 3.35 -19.84 0.70
N GLY A 204 3.83 -18.71 0.18
CA GLY A 204 3.02 -17.72 -0.51
C GLY A 204 2.22 -18.31 -1.68
N LEU A 205 2.86 -19.17 -2.49
CA LEU A 205 2.17 -19.88 -3.58
C LEU A 205 1.07 -20.84 -3.09
N SER A 206 1.18 -21.38 -1.87
CA SER A 206 0.13 -22.24 -1.30
C SER A 206 -1.14 -21.47 -0.89
N PHE A 207 -1.03 -20.18 -0.63
CA PHE A 207 -2.14 -19.29 -0.33
C PHE A 207 -2.67 -18.53 -1.55
N ALA A 208 -1.83 -18.35 -2.59
CA ALA A 208 -2.20 -17.60 -3.78
C ALA A 208 -3.30 -18.30 -4.59
N LYS A 209 -4.31 -17.55 -5.02
CA LYS A 209 -5.35 -18.01 -5.94
C LYS A 209 -4.93 -17.74 -7.39
N GLU A 210 -5.64 -18.34 -8.35
CA GLU A 210 -5.34 -18.14 -9.78
C GLU A 210 -5.46 -16.68 -10.24
N ASP A 211 -6.31 -15.89 -9.60
CA ASP A 211 -6.51 -14.46 -9.86
C ASP A 211 -5.71 -13.53 -8.93
N ASP A 212 -4.79 -14.08 -8.15
CA ASP A 212 -3.94 -13.30 -7.26
C ASP A 212 -3.02 -12.38 -8.05
N LYS A 213 -3.06 -11.09 -7.74
CA LYS A 213 -2.26 -10.06 -8.42
C LYS A 213 -0.75 -10.21 -8.20
N HIS A 214 -0.33 -10.93 -7.15
CA HIS A 214 1.06 -11.18 -6.81
C HIS A 214 1.58 -12.53 -7.30
N LEU A 215 0.72 -13.37 -7.90
CA LEU A 215 1.09 -14.70 -8.40
C LEU A 215 2.26 -14.64 -9.40
N PHE A 216 2.27 -13.63 -10.29
CA PHE A 216 3.39 -13.38 -11.18
C PHE A 216 4.70 -13.16 -10.40
N ASN A 217 4.69 -12.29 -9.40
CA ASN A 217 5.89 -11.94 -8.63
C ASN A 217 6.41 -13.12 -7.81
N LEU A 218 5.53 -13.93 -7.21
CA LEU A 218 5.91 -15.13 -6.48
C LEU A 218 6.67 -16.11 -7.37
N HIS A 219 6.14 -16.43 -8.55
CA HIS A 219 6.80 -17.31 -9.50
C HIS A 219 8.07 -16.68 -10.10
N ALA A 220 8.07 -15.38 -10.42
CA ALA A 220 9.23 -14.71 -10.99
C ALA A 220 10.42 -14.67 -10.00
N LEU A 221 10.16 -14.38 -8.71
CA LEU A 221 11.20 -14.42 -7.67
C LEU A 221 11.72 -15.84 -7.45
N LEU A 222 10.85 -16.85 -7.46
CA LEU A 222 11.27 -18.24 -7.33
C LEU A 222 12.11 -18.69 -8.53
N GLY A 223 11.76 -18.25 -9.74
CA GLY A 223 12.57 -18.44 -10.94
C GLY A 223 13.96 -17.83 -10.82
N SER A 224 14.04 -16.55 -10.41
CA SER A 224 15.30 -15.85 -10.17
C SER A 224 16.15 -16.52 -9.08
N LEU A 225 15.51 -17.02 -8.03
CA LEU A 225 16.18 -17.77 -6.98
C LEU A 225 16.84 -19.04 -7.51
N TYR A 226 16.15 -19.79 -8.40
CA TYR A 226 16.72 -20.99 -9.02
C TYR A 226 17.84 -20.67 -10.01
N GLU A 227 17.76 -19.55 -10.74
CA GLU A 227 18.89 -19.05 -11.53
C GLU A 227 20.12 -18.79 -10.66
N ASN A 228 19.95 -18.10 -9.52
CA ASN A 228 21.03 -17.84 -8.57
C ASN A 228 21.65 -19.12 -8.01
N LYS A 229 20.85 -20.19 -7.86
CA LYS A 229 21.31 -21.53 -7.47
C LYS A 229 21.89 -22.34 -8.64
N GLY A 230 21.85 -21.84 -9.89
CA GLY A 230 22.28 -22.54 -11.11
C GLY A 230 21.33 -23.64 -11.56
N ASP A 231 20.12 -23.71 -11.02
CA ASP A 231 19.09 -24.67 -11.42
C ASP A 231 18.17 -24.11 -12.49
N TYR A 232 18.72 -23.93 -13.68
CA TYR A 232 18.02 -23.34 -14.81
C TYR A 232 16.77 -24.12 -15.23
N GLN A 233 16.71 -25.44 -14.96
CA GLN A 233 15.52 -26.23 -15.31
C GLN A 233 14.32 -25.86 -14.44
N ARG A 234 14.52 -25.71 -13.12
CA ARG A 234 13.47 -25.23 -12.22
C ARG A 234 13.15 -23.77 -12.48
N ALA A 235 14.17 -22.94 -12.76
CA ALA A 235 13.97 -21.54 -13.11
C ALA A 235 13.03 -21.37 -14.32
N VAL A 236 13.23 -22.14 -15.40
CA VAL A 236 12.32 -22.13 -16.57
C VAL A 236 10.88 -22.47 -16.14
N THR A 237 10.71 -23.53 -15.33
CA THR A 237 9.38 -23.94 -14.89
C THR A 237 8.63 -22.81 -14.17
N GLU A 238 9.33 -22.12 -13.28
CA GLU A 238 8.75 -21.01 -12.51
C GLU A 238 8.49 -19.77 -13.40
N TYR A 239 9.39 -19.43 -14.30
CA TYR A 239 9.15 -18.33 -15.22
C TYR A 239 8.03 -18.59 -16.23
N GLU A 240 7.84 -19.85 -16.68
CA GLU A 240 6.68 -20.25 -17.47
C GLU A 240 5.38 -20.07 -16.66
N ALA A 241 5.39 -20.41 -15.38
CA ALA A 241 4.26 -20.19 -14.48
C ALA A 241 3.99 -18.69 -14.25
N ALA A 242 5.04 -17.90 -14.05
CA ALA A 242 4.92 -16.43 -13.94
C ALA A 242 4.29 -15.83 -15.21
N LYS A 243 4.78 -16.23 -16.38
CA LYS A 243 4.22 -15.79 -17.68
C LYS A 243 2.74 -16.16 -17.80
N LYS A 244 2.38 -17.39 -17.45
CA LYS A 244 0.98 -17.85 -17.46
C LYS A 244 0.09 -17.05 -16.51
N ALA A 245 0.57 -16.76 -15.30
CA ALA A 245 -0.14 -15.93 -14.32
C ALA A 245 -0.37 -14.52 -14.85
N CYS A 246 0.64 -13.95 -15.52
CA CYS A 246 0.54 -12.63 -16.16
C CYS A 246 -0.50 -12.63 -17.29
N ASP A 247 -0.48 -13.63 -18.17
CA ASP A 247 -1.44 -13.77 -19.27
C ASP A 247 -2.88 -13.86 -18.73
N SER A 248 -3.11 -14.60 -17.66
CA SER A 248 -4.41 -14.78 -17.01
C SER A 248 -4.92 -13.51 -16.35
N ASN A 249 -4.05 -12.78 -15.68
CA ASN A 249 -4.39 -11.59 -14.89
C ASN A 249 -4.22 -10.27 -15.68
N LYS A 250 -3.90 -10.36 -16.98
CA LYS A 250 -3.68 -9.20 -17.86
C LYS A 250 -2.68 -8.20 -17.30
N CYS A 251 -1.61 -8.70 -16.69
CA CYS A 251 -0.58 -7.85 -16.10
C CYS A 251 0.25 -7.12 -17.15
N ASN A 252 0.93 -6.05 -16.76
CA ASN A 252 1.77 -5.26 -17.66
C ASN A 252 3.24 -5.71 -17.70
N ASP A 253 3.59 -6.79 -16.96
CA ASP A 253 4.98 -7.22 -16.73
C ASP A 253 5.43 -8.37 -17.65
N HIS A 254 4.68 -8.62 -18.71
CA HIS A 254 5.03 -9.62 -19.74
C HIS A 254 6.46 -9.48 -20.27
N LYS A 255 6.98 -8.26 -20.30
CA LYS A 255 8.31 -7.98 -20.81
C LYS A 255 9.40 -8.65 -19.99
N GLU A 256 9.32 -8.58 -18.64
CA GLU A 256 10.26 -9.25 -17.76
C GLU A 256 10.18 -10.77 -17.88
N ALA A 257 8.95 -11.32 -18.00
CA ALA A 257 8.77 -12.76 -18.20
C ALA A 257 9.42 -13.25 -19.51
N TYR A 258 9.29 -12.50 -20.59
CA TYR A 258 9.93 -12.85 -21.86
C TYR A 258 11.46 -12.78 -21.78
N PHE A 259 12.00 -11.75 -21.12
CA PHE A 259 13.45 -11.61 -20.94
C PHE A 259 14.01 -12.76 -20.09
N ASN A 260 13.44 -12.99 -18.91
CA ASN A 260 13.91 -14.02 -17.99
C ASN A 260 13.81 -15.42 -18.62
N LEU A 261 12.69 -15.77 -19.26
CA LEU A 261 12.57 -17.04 -19.99
C LEU A 261 13.60 -17.16 -21.10
N GLY A 262 13.80 -16.12 -21.88
CA GLY A 262 14.74 -16.16 -23.01
C GLY A 262 16.19 -16.34 -22.57
N THR A 263 16.60 -15.65 -21.52
CA THR A 263 17.93 -15.80 -20.91
C THR A 263 18.11 -17.19 -20.32
N THR A 264 17.14 -17.64 -19.52
CA THR A 264 17.21 -18.94 -18.82
C THR A 264 17.21 -20.12 -19.80
N TYR A 265 16.41 -20.08 -20.88
CA TYR A 265 16.48 -21.10 -21.92
C TYR A 265 17.86 -21.18 -22.61
N SER A 266 18.58 -20.05 -22.68
CA SER A 266 19.92 -20.02 -23.26
C SER A 266 20.99 -20.66 -22.37
N GLU A 267 20.75 -20.73 -21.06
CA GLU A 267 21.65 -21.28 -20.05
C GLU A 267 21.40 -22.77 -19.77
N LEU A 268 20.32 -23.35 -20.30
CA LEU A 268 20.10 -24.81 -20.21
C LEU A 268 21.20 -25.62 -20.89
N ASN A 269 21.41 -26.83 -20.44
CA ASN A 269 22.35 -27.76 -21.07
C ASN A 269 21.64 -29.08 -21.48
N PRO A 270 21.39 -29.31 -22.81
CA PRO A 270 21.66 -28.40 -23.92
C PRO A 270 20.69 -27.20 -23.97
N PRO A 271 21.12 -26.05 -24.53
CA PRO A 271 20.29 -24.87 -24.61
C PRO A 271 19.08 -25.06 -25.53
N LYS A 272 17.91 -24.52 -25.10
CA LYS A 272 16.70 -24.47 -25.91
C LYS A 272 16.72 -23.24 -26.83
N LYS A 273 17.47 -23.33 -27.92
CA LYS A 273 17.80 -22.20 -28.81
C LYS A 273 16.58 -21.51 -29.40
N ASN A 274 15.62 -22.27 -29.90
CA ASN A 274 14.45 -21.71 -30.59
C ASN A 274 13.54 -20.97 -29.58
N GLU A 275 13.32 -21.57 -28.43
CA GLU A 275 12.55 -20.99 -27.33
C GLU A 275 13.22 -19.71 -26.80
N ALA A 276 14.54 -19.73 -26.57
CA ALA A 276 15.32 -18.57 -26.17
C ALA A 276 15.14 -17.41 -27.16
N ILE A 277 15.36 -17.68 -28.46
CA ILE A 277 15.22 -16.68 -29.54
C ILE A 277 13.79 -16.12 -29.56
N GLN A 278 12.77 -16.97 -29.47
CA GLN A 278 11.37 -16.56 -29.53
C GLN A 278 11.00 -15.61 -28.37
N GLN A 279 11.41 -15.95 -27.13
CA GLN A 279 11.11 -15.13 -25.97
C GLN A 279 11.86 -13.78 -26.05
N LEU A 280 13.15 -13.78 -26.40
CA LEU A 280 13.93 -12.54 -26.53
C LEU A 280 13.47 -11.67 -27.71
N GLN A 281 12.96 -12.23 -28.79
CA GLN A 281 12.31 -11.47 -29.86
C GLN A 281 11.02 -10.78 -29.36
N SER A 282 10.22 -11.48 -28.55
CA SER A 282 9.02 -10.90 -27.93
C SER A 282 9.38 -9.75 -27.01
N PHE A 283 10.37 -9.93 -26.12
CA PHE A 283 10.91 -8.88 -25.28
C PHE A 283 11.41 -7.68 -26.11
N TRP A 284 12.23 -7.94 -27.12
CA TRP A 284 12.80 -6.92 -28.01
C TRP A 284 11.73 -6.06 -28.68
N LYS A 285 10.69 -6.71 -29.20
CA LYS A 285 9.59 -6.04 -29.88
C LYS A 285 8.84 -5.07 -28.95
N ILE A 286 8.68 -5.45 -27.68
CA ILE A 286 7.92 -4.66 -26.70
C ILE A 286 8.76 -3.54 -26.12
N THR A 287 10.04 -3.78 -25.85
CA THR A 287 10.90 -2.90 -25.03
C THR A 287 11.97 -2.18 -25.79
N CYS A 288 12.64 -2.83 -26.75
CA CYS A 288 13.85 -2.28 -27.37
C CYS A 288 13.58 -1.38 -28.57
N LYS A 289 12.30 -1.27 -28.98
CA LYS A 289 11.86 -0.37 -30.04
C LYS A 289 10.91 0.68 -29.46
N GLY A 290 11.37 1.89 -29.17
CA GLY A 290 10.51 2.99 -28.72
C GLY A 290 10.87 3.58 -27.37
N ALA A 291 9.88 4.09 -26.64
CA ALA A 291 10.07 4.88 -25.41
C ALA A 291 10.72 4.09 -24.25
N LEU A 292 10.60 2.78 -24.22
CA LEU A 292 11.17 1.92 -23.17
C LEU A 292 12.63 1.55 -23.42
N ALA A 293 13.16 1.72 -24.64
CA ALA A 293 14.50 1.28 -25.00
C ALA A 293 15.62 1.83 -24.11
N ALA A 294 15.51 3.09 -23.69
CA ALA A 294 16.50 3.69 -22.80
C ALA A 294 16.48 3.08 -21.39
N LYS A 295 15.28 2.76 -20.87
CA LYS A 295 15.10 2.14 -19.56
C LYS A 295 15.65 0.71 -19.52
N TYR A 296 15.55 -0.03 -20.62
CA TYR A 296 15.94 -1.45 -20.73
C TYR A 296 17.20 -1.65 -21.61
N ALA A 297 18.06 -0.64 -21.71
CA ALA A 297 19.22 -0.66 -22.62
C ALA A 297 20.13 -1.88 -22.42
N ASP A 298 20.42 -2.22 -21.16
CA ASP A 298 21.29 -3.37 -20.83
C ASP A 298 20.63 -4.71 -21.21
N GLN A 299 19.35 -4.88 -20.90
CA GLN A 299 18.61 -6.09 -21.27
C GLN A 299 18.45 -6.20 -22.79
N CYS A 300 18.31 -5.10 -23.49
CA CYS A 300 18.29 -5.08 -24.95
C CYS A 300 19.63 -5.51 -25.51
N ALA A 301 20.74 -4.99 -24.99
CA ALA A 301 22.09 -5.41 -25.43
C ALA A 301 22.34 -6.88 -25.14
N GLN A 302 21.98 -7.37 -23.97
CA GLN A 302 22.10 -8.78 -23.59
C GLN A 302 21.24 -9.67 -24.49
N SER A 303 20.00 -9.28 -24.78
CA SER A 303 19.11 -10.02 -25.69
C SER A 303 19.71 -10.16 -27.07
N GLN A 304 20.31 -9.08 -27.60
CA GLN A 304 20.98 -9.09 -28.91
C GLN A 304 22.17 -10.05 -28.93
N GLU A 305 22.99 -10.05 -27.90
CA GLU A 305 24.15 -10.94 -27.79
C GLU A 305 23.72 -12.41 -27.72
N ILE A 306 22.73 -12.73 -26.87
CA ILE A 306 22.23 -14.10 -26.73
C ILE A 306 21.65 -14.61 -28.05
N VAL A 307 20.78 -13.82 -28.70
CA VAL A 307 20.14 -14.23 -29.96
C VAL A 307 21.18 -14.43 -31.05
N ARG A 308 22.21 -13.55 -31.12
CA ARG A 308 23.33 -13.73 -32.06
C ARG A 308 24.12 -15.01 -31.77
N ARG A 309 24.44 -15.29 -30.51
CA ARG A 309 25.14 -16.52 -30.06
C ARG A 309 24.34 -17.78 -30.42
N MET A 310 23.01 -17.70 -30.39
CA MET A 310 22.11 -18.80 -30.75
C MET A 310 21.89 -18.96 -32.27
N GLY A 311 22.45 -18.06 -33.10
CA GLY A 311 22.30 -18.09 -34.57
C GLY A 311 21.01 -17.47 -35.09
N GLY A 312 20.33 -16.68 -34.24
CA GLY A 312 19.09 -15.95 -34.61
C GLY A 312 19.34 -14.49 -34.98
N SER A 313 18.24 -13.77 -35.22
CA SER A 313 18.23 -12.32 -35.45
C SER A 313 17.07 -11.67 -34.72
N LEU A 314 17.27 -10.41 -34.26
CA LEU A 314 16.24 -9.54 -33.73
C LEU A 314 15.79 -8.59 -34.83
N GLN A 315 14.61 -8.83 -35.40
CA GLN A 315 14.02 -7.97 -36.42
C GLN A 315 12.90 -7.08 -35.87
#